data_572b9e8d6f5ea45454b2fb2b82e82fb8
#
_entry.id   572b9e8d6f5ea45454b2fb2b82e82fb8
#
_cell.length_a   1.000
_cell.length_b   1.000
_cell.length_c   1.000
_cell.angle_alpha   90.00
_cell.angle_beta   90.00
_cell.angle_gamma   90.00
#
_symmetry.space_group_name_H-M   'P 1'
#
loop_
_entity.id
_entity.type
_entity.pdbx_description
1 polymer ?
#
loop_
_entity_poly.entity_id
_entity_poly.type
_entity_poly.pdbx_seq_one_letter_code
_entity_poly.pdbx_strand_id
1 'polypeptide(L)' 'LWETYYENGQLYFKENYKDGKQVGLRESYYDNGNILSKSCYKNGGIIDISYCEK' A
#
# COMPACT_ATOMS: atom_id res chain seq x y z
N LEU A 1 1.97 5.98 8.24
CA LEU A 1 2.64 5.27 7.15
C LEU A 1 3.30 4.00 7.68
N TRP A 2 3.03 2.90 7.06
CA TRP A 2 3.60 1.61 7.44
C TRP A 2 4.34 1.03 6.24
N GLU A 3 5.61 0.65 6.41
CA GLU A 3 6.42 0.07 5.36
C GLU A 3 7.05 -1.23 5.83
N THR A 4 7.00 -2.24 4.96
CA THR A 4 7.61 -3.55 5.20
C THR A 4 8.61 -3.81 4.07
N TYR A 5 9.73 -4.45 4.39
CA TYR A 5 10.81 -4.66 3.43
C TYR A 5 11.16 -6.13 3.29
N TYR A 6 11.60 -6.50 2.08
CA TYR A 6 12.20 -7.81 1.83
C TYR A 6 13.57 -7.88 2.49
N GLU A 7 14.11 -9.08 2.63
CA GLU A 7 15.43 -9.30 3.21
C GLU A 7 16.55 -8.59 2.43
N ASN A 8 16.35 -8.40 1.12
CA ASN A 8 17.34 -7.71 0.28
C ASN A 8 17.26 -6.19 0.39
N GLY A 9 16.39 -5.66 1.28
CA GLY A 9 16.24 -4.23 1.48
C GLY A 9 15.23 -3.54 0.57
N GLN A 10 14.63 -4.25 -0.38
CA GLN A 10 13.63 -3.68 -1.27
C GLN A 10 12.29 -3.56 -0.55
N LEU A 11 11.51 -2.54 -0.90
CA LEU A 11 10.19 -2.32 -0.33
C LEU A 11 9.24 -3.44 -0.73
N TYR A 12 8.52 -3.98 0.24
CA TYR A 12 7.55 -5.04 0.03
C TYR A 12 6.12 -4.48 0.05
N PHE A 13 5.75 -3.83 1.14
CA PHE A 13 4.45 -3.19 1.31
C PHE A 13 4.62 -1.75 1.70
N LYS A 14 3.70 -0.94 1.24
CA LYS A 14 3.57 0.44 1.70
C LYS A 14 2.10 0.67 1.98
N GLU A 15 1.78 1.01 3.23
CA GLU A 15 0.41 1.18 3.69
C GLU A 15 0.28 2.42 4.55
N ASN A 16 -0.95 2.96 4.63
CA ASN A 16 -1.25 4.08 5.49
C ASN A 16 -2.40 3.70 6.43
N TYR A 17 -2.27 4.09 7.71
CA TYR A 17 -3.29 3.85 8.71
C TYR A 17 -3.67 5.14 9.40
N LYS A 18 -4.94 5.26 9.77
CA LYS A 18 -5.45 6.38 10.54
C LYS A 18 -6.47 5.84 11.52
N ASP A 19 -6.26 6.14 12.82
CA ASP A 19 -7.15 5.69 13.91
C ASP A 19 -7.39 4.19 13.86
N GLY A 20 -6.32 3.42 13.56
CA GLY A 20 -6.39 1.96 13.50
C GLY A 20 -6.99 1.40 12.23
N LYS A 21 -7.36 2.26 11.28
CA LYS A 21 -7.97 1.83 10.01
C LYS A 21 -7.07 2.14 8.85
N GLN A 22 -7.02 1.23 7.88
CA GLN A 22 -6.25 1.43 6.67
C GLN A 22 -6.92 2.49 5.79
N VAL A 23 -6.12 3.47 5.30
CA VAL A 23 -6.62 4.54 4.45
C VAL A 23 -5.61 4.84 3.35
N GLY A 24 -6.09 5.38 2.24
CA GLY A 24 -5.23 5.81 1.15
C GLY A 24 -4.65 4.67 0.34
N LEU A 25 -3.57 4.95 -0.36
CA LEU A 25 -2.95 4.01 -1.29
C LEU A 25 -2.15 2.94 -0.55
N ARG A 26 -2.43 1.68 -0.90
CA ARG A 26 -1.64 0.54 -0.45
C ARG A 26 -0.95 -0.05 -1.67
N GLU A 27 0.36 -0.18 -1.60
CA GLU A 27 1.16 -0.70 -2.69
C GLU A 27 1.94 -1.94 -2.24
N SER A 28 1.99 -2.94 -3.11
CA SER A 28 2.80 -4.14 -2.90
C SER A 28 3.83 -4.23 -4.03
N TYR A 29 5.00 -4.74 -3.72
CA TYR A 29 6.12 -4.79 -4.66
C TYR A 29 6.75 -6.19 -4.69
N TYR A 30 7.33 -6.54 -5.84
CA TYR A 30 8.18 -7.71 -5.96
C TYR A 30 9.55 -7.42 -5.32
N ASP A 31 10.33 -8.47 -5.09
CA ASP A 31 11.67 -8.35 -4.52
C ASP A 31 12.66 -7.63 -5.46
N ASN A 32 12.30 -7.43 -6.71
CA ASN A 32 13.11 -6.67 -7.67
C ASN A 32 12.71 -5.19 -7.76
N GLY A 33 11.73 -4.76 -6.93
CA GLY A 33 11.29 -3.38 -6.90
C GLY A 33 10.13 -3.04 -7.82
N ASN A 34 9.70 -3.97 -8.67
CA ASN A 34 8.55 -3.74 -9.55
C ASN A 34 7.25 -3.82 -8.76
N ILE A 35 6.23 -3.05 -9.16
CA ILE A 35 4.93 -3.06 -8.50
C ILE A 35 4.20 -4.36 -8.79
N LEU A 36 3.75 -5.02 -7.72
CA LEU A 36 2.93 -6.22 -7.79
C LEU A 36 1.45 -5.84 -7.87
N SER A 37 0.98 -4.98 -6.98
CA SER A 37 -0.41 -4.54 -6.96
C SER A 37 -0.56 -3.22 -6.23
N LYS A 38 -1.68 -2.54 -6.51
CA LYS A 38 -2.09 -1.31 -5.83
C LYS A 38 -3.53 -1.44 -5.42
N SER A 39 -3.87 -0.83 -4.29
CA SER A 39 -5.26 -0.76 -3.81
C SER A 39 -5.46 0.55 -3.10
N CYS A 40 -6.70 1.02 -3.09
CA CYS A 40 -7.07 2.24 -2.37
C CYS A 40 -8.05 1.88 -1.27
N TYR A 41 -7.84 2.46 -0.07
CA TYR A 41 -8.66 2.17 1.09
C TYR A 41 -9.26 3.44 1.69
N LYS A 42 -10.47 3.29 2.21
CA LYS A 42 -11.15 4.36 2.93
C LYS A 42 -11.85 3.74 4.13
N ASN A 43 -11.56 4.25 5.32
CA ASN A 43 -12.16 3.77 6.59
C ASN A 43 -12.00 2.26 6.78
N GLY A 44 -10.87 1.71 6.34
CA GLY A 44 -10.59 0.29 6.48
C GLY A 44 -11.16 -0.59 5.38
N GLY A 45 -11.94 -0.02 4.44
CA GLY A 45 -12.53 -0.76 3.33
C GLY A 45 -11.85 -0.43 2.00
N ILE A 46 -11.82 -1.39 1.10
CA ILE A 46 -11.25 -1.19 -0.23
C ILE A 46 -12.24 -0.42 -1.11
N ILE A 47 -11.71 0.56 -1.87
CA ILE A 47 -12.50 1.36 -2.79
C ILE A 47 -11.78 1.42 -4.14
N ASP A 48 -12.40 2.10 -5.12
CA ASP A 48 -11.82 2.22 -6.45
C ASP A 48 -10.46 2.91 -6.38
N ILE A 49 -9.46 2.32 -7.03
CA ILE A 49 -8.09 2.84 -7.05
C ILE A 49 -8.02 4.26 -7.62
N SER A 50 -8.96 4.63 -8.47
CA SER A 50 -8.99 5.96 -9.07
C SER A 50 -9.07 7.08 -8.04
N TYR A 51 -9.59 6.80 -6.85
CA TYR A 51 -9.62 7.79 -5.77
C TYR A 51 -8.24 8.15 -5.27
N CYS A 52 -7.31 7.21 -5.35
CA CYS A 52 -5.94 7.42 -4.90
C CYS A 52 -5.02 7.96 -6.01
N GLU A 53 -5.38 7.74 -7.26
CA GLU A 53 -4.54 8.09 -8.40
C GLU A 53 -4.81 9.48 -8.99
N LYS A 54 -5.68 10.23 -8.36
CA LYS A 54 -5.98 11.60 -8.81
C LYS A 54 -4.80 12.54 -8.66
#